data_26b39857a4b38909a74c511389fc9f35
#
_entry.id   26b39857a4b38909a74c511389fc9f35
#
_cell.length_a   1.000
_cell.length_b   1.000
_cell.length_c   1.000
_cell.angle_alpha   90.00
_cell.angle_beta   90.00
_cell.angle_gamma   90.00
#
_symmetry.space_group_name_H-M   'P 1'
#
loop_
_entity.id
_entity.type
_entity.pdbx_description
1 polymer ?
#
loop_
_entity_poly.entity_id
_entity_poly.type
_entity_poly.pdbx_seq_one_letter_code
_entity_poly.pdbx_strand_id
1 'polypeptide(L)'
;MFMRIAPDVPDLGHDPLPLAPYTCDDFFRGERDNLFGRVWLNIARGCELPNPGDFVVRPVEIRNASVIVARGQDGQVRAFHNVCSHRSAKVEWRACGNTRLFSCPYHAWSY
;
A
#
# COMPACT_ATOMS: atom_id res chain seq x y z
N MET A 1 -27.54 5.58 5.50
CA MET A 1 -27.79 4.18 5.09
C MET A 1 -26.97 3.31 6.05
N PHE A 2 -27.63 2.76 7.07
CA PHE A 2 -26.95 1.89 8.04
C PHE A 2 -26.75 0.52 7.40
N MET A 3 -25.50 0.09 7.32
CA MET A 3 -25.13 -1.24 6.86
C MET A 3 -25.71 -2.25 7.86
N ARG A 4 -26.67 -3.06 7.43
CA ARG A 4 -27.17 -4.19 8.25
C ARG A 4 -26.02 -5.18 8.37
N ILE A 5 -25.55 -5.38 9.60
CA ILE A 5 -24.64 -6.48 9.91
C ILE A 5 -25.40 -7.77 9.61
N ALA A 6 -24.82 -8.65 8.81
CA ALA A 6 -25.42 -9.92 8.44
C ALA A 6 -25.74 -10.74 9.70
N PRO A 7 -26.90 -11.42 9.75
CA PRO A 7 -27.35 -12.14 10.94
C PRO A 7 -26.52 -13.41 11.28
N ASP A 8 -25.59 -13.80 10.43
CA ASP A 8 -24.78 -15.01 10.61
C ASP A 8 -23.29 -14.70 10.89
N VAL A 9 -23.03 -13.86 11.90
CA VAL A 9 -21.67 -13.79 12.45
C VAL A 9 -21.45 -15.07 13.25
N PRO A 10 -20.47 -15.93 12.90
CA PRO A 10 -20.21 -17.15 13.67
C PRO A 10 -19.89 -16.77 15.12
N ASP A 11 -20.40 -17.56 16.07
CA ASP A 11 -19.99 -17.41 17.46
C ASP A 11 -18.49 -17.73 17.56
N LEU A 12 -17.69 -16.69 17.78
CA LEU A 12 -16.24 -16.80 17.91
C LEU A 12 -15.80 -17.27 19.29
N GLY A 13 -16.77 -17.53 20.21
CA GLY A 13 -16.50 -17.89 21.57
C GLY A 13 -15.98 -16.75 22.44
N HIS A 14 -15.71 -17.04 23.70
CA HIS A 14 -15.17 -16.09 24.67
C HIS A 14 -13.81 -16.52 25.24
N ASP A 15 -13.25 -17.60 24.71
CA ASP A 15 -11.94 -18.09 25.15
C ASP A 15 -10.81 -17.14 24.75
N PRO A 16 -9.77 -17.02 25.58
CA PRO A 16 -8.59 -16.23 25.21
C PRO A 16 -7.97 -16.73 23.90
N LEU A 17 -7.60 -15.79 23.04
CA LEU A 17 -6.88 -16.13 21.80
C LEU A 17 -5.51 -16.74 22.15
N PRO A 18 -5.08 -17.79 21.45
CA PRO A 18 -3.77 -18.36 21.64
C PRO A 18 -2.67 -17.35 21.27
N LEU A 19 -1.55 -17.34 22.01
CA LEU A 19 -0.43 -16.43 21.76
C LEU A 19 0.43 -16.84 20.56
N ALA A 20 0.39 -18.12 20.17
CA ALA A 20 1.24 -18.64 19.11
C ALA A 20 1.16 -17.86 17.78
N PRO A 21 -0.02 -17.42 17.28
CA PRO A 21 -0.12 -16.62 16.07
C PRO A 21 0.67 -15.30 16.13
N TYR A 22 0.85 -14.73 17.33
CA TYR A 22 1.53 -13.43 17.51
C TYR A 22 3.05 -13.54 17.62
N THR A 23 3.59 -14.75 17.79
CA THR A 23 5.02 -14.97 18.05
C THR A 23 5.67 -16.02 17.14
N CYS A 24 4.88 -16.64 16.26
CA CYS A 24 5.35 -17.72 15.38
C CYS A 24 5.70 -17.19 13.99
N ASP A 25 6.96 -17.33 13.59
CA ASP A 25 7.44 -16.91 12.27
C ASP A 25 6.74 -17.62 11.11
N ASP A 26 6.39 -18.90 11.28
CA ASP A 26 5.68 -19.67 10.25
C ASP A 26 4.26 -19.14 10.06
N PHE A 27 3.59 -18.77 11.15
CA PHE A 27 2.28 -18.14 11.09
C PHE A 27 2.37 -16.80 10.37
N PHE A 28 3.33 -15.95 10.74
CA PHE A 28 3.56 -14.66 10.07
C PHE A 28 3.86 -14.82 8.58
N ARG A 29 4.68 -15.81 8.20
CA ARG A 29 4.92 -16.12 6.77
C ARG A 29 3.62 -16.50 6.06
N GLY A 30 2.80 -17.32 6.69
CA GLY A 30 1.49 -17.70 6.18
C GLY A 30 0.56 -16.49 5.97
N GLU A 31 0.48 -15.58 6.94
CA GLU A 31 -0.30 -14.34 6.82
C GLU A 31 0.23 -13.45 5.69
N ARG A 32 1.55 -13.24 5.63
CA ARG A 32 2.18 -12.43 4.59
C ARG A 32 1.84 -12.94 3.19
N ASP A 33 1.92 -14.25 2.98
CA ASP A 33 1.82 -14.85 1.66
C ASP A 33 0.35 -15.10 1.24
N ASN A 34 -0.52 -15.41 2.19
CA ASN A 34 -1.90 -15.80 1.91
C ASN A 34 -2.94 -14.74 2.27
N LEU A 35 -2.65 -13.84 3.20
CA LEU A 35 -3.57 -12.80 3.63
C LEU A 35 -3.16 -11.44 3.06
N PHE A 36 -2.05 -10.86 3.51
CA PHE A 36 -1.65 -9.50 3.15
C PHE A 36 -1.32 -9.31 1.66
N GLY A 37 -1.06 -10.39 0.93
CA GLY A 37 -0.91 -10.36 -0.51
C GLY A 37 -2.21 -10.32 -1.29
N ARG A 38 -3.36 -10.51 -0.64
CA ARG A 38 -4.67 -10.69 -1.28
C ARG A 38 -5.76 -9.76 -0.78
N VAL A 39 -5.47 -8.94 0.23
CA VAL A 39 -6.43 -7.99 0.81
C VAL A 39 -6.07 -6.56 0.44
N TRP A 40 -7.03 -5.67 0.54
CA TRP A 40 -6.80 -4.24 0.42
C TRP A 40 -6.02 -3.71 1.62
N LEU A 41 -4.92 -3.00 1.33
CA LEU A 41 -4.11 -2.31 2.35
C LEU A 41 -4.40 -0.81 2.28
N ASN A 42 -4.61 -0.19 3.44
CA ASN A 42 -4.72 1.27 3.53
C ASN A 42 -3.31 1.88 3.44
N ILE A 43 -2.97 2.50 2.31
CA ILE A 43 -1.62 3.03 2.03
C ILE A 43 -1.54 4.54 2.26
N ALA A 44 -2.60 5.29 1.93
CA ALA A 44 -2.63 6.74 2.05
C ALA A 44 -4.07 7.26 2.20
N ARG A 45 -4.20 8.48 2.69
CA ARG A 45 -5.49 9.20 2.77
C ARG A 45 -5.60 10.18 1.61
N GLY A 46 -6.80 10.36 1.08
CA GLY A 46 -7.06 11.31 -0.02
C GLY A 46 -6.71 12.76 0.32
N CYS A 47 -6.77 13.13 1.61
CA CYS A 47 -6.40 14.47 2.07
C CYS A 47 -4.88 14.74 2.06
N GLU A 48 -4.05 13.71 1.93
CA GLU A 48 -2.59 13.88 1.76
C GLU A 48 -2.22 14.30 0.34
N LEU A 49 -3.17 14.25 -0.59
CA LEU A 49 -3.01 14.51 -2.02
C LEU A 49 -4.08 15.50 -2.51
N PRO A 50 -4.19 16.71 -1.94
CA PRO A 50 -5.30 17.63 -2.25
C PRO A 50 -5.30 18.13 -3.69
N ASN A 51 -4.14 18.27 -4.32
CA ASN A 51 -3.99 18.89 -5.64
C ASN A 51 -3.49 17.90 -6.69
N PRO A 52 -3.81 18.11 -7.98
CA PRO A 52 -3.18 17.39 -9.08
C PRO A 52 -1.65 17.50 -9.04
N GLY A 53 -0.98 16.37 -9.23
CA GLY A 53 0.48 16.25 -9.12
C GLY A 53 0.99 15.93 -7.71
N ASP A 54 0.17 16.05 -6.67
CA ASP A 54 0.58 15.66 -5.33
C ASP A 54 0.85 14.15 -5.28
N PHE A 55 1.91 13.79 -4.56
CA PHE A 55 2.28 12.41 -4.35
C PHE A 55 2.83 12.16 -2.94
N VAL A 56 2.69 10.92 -2.50
CA VAL A 56 3.38 10.38 -1.32
C VAL A 56 4.04 9.05 -1.68
N VAL A 57 5.18 8.78 -1.06
CA VAL A 57 5.86 7.49 -1.15
C VAL A 57 5.66 6.73 0.15
N ARG A 58 5.20 5.50 0.06
CA ARG A 58 4.93 4.64 1.22
C ARG A 58 5.65 3.31 1.10
N PRO A 59 6.35 2.89 2.16
CA PRO A 59 6.80 1.51 2.27
C PRO A 59 5.59 0.59 2.50
N VAL A 60 5.62 -0.57 1.89
CA VAL A 60 4.71 -1.68 2.17
C VAL A 60 5.57 -2.81 2.73
N GLU A 61 5.94 -2.68 4.00
CA GLU A 61 6.94 -3.53 4.66
C GLU A 61 6.59 -5.00 4.58
N ILE A 62 5.32 -5.33 4.80
CA ILE A 62 4.81 -6.71 4.73
C ILE A 62 5.07 -7.37 3.35
N ARG A 63 5.29 -6.58 2.29
CA ARG A 63 5.58 -7.05 0.93
C ARG A 63 6.98 -6.69 0.46
N ASN A 64 7.81 -6.11 1.34
CA ASN A 64 9.13 -5.59 0.99
C ASN A 64 9.08 -4.71 -0.27
N ALA A 65 8.10 -3.85 -0.35
CA ALA A 65 7.83 -3.01 -1.52
C ALA A 65 7.76 -1.53 -1.13
N SER A 66 7.93 -0.66 -2.12
CA SER A 66 7.66 0.76 -2.03
C SER A 66 6.65 1.15 -3.09
N VAL A 67 5.68 1.99 -2.75
CA VAL A 67 4.68 2.50 -3.70
C VAL A 67 4.68 4.02 -3.72
N ILE A 68 4.40 4.58 -4.89
CA ILE A 68 4.08 5.99 -5.10
C ILE A 68 2.56 6.08 -5.23
N VAL A 69 1.92 6.84 -4.36
CA VAL A 69 0.51 7.20 -4.50
C VAL A 69 0.45 8.63 -5.00
N ALA A 70 -0.19 8.87 -6.12
CA ALA A 70 -0.20 10.18 -6.76
C ALA A 70 -1.61 10.55 -7.25
N ARG A 71 -1.94 11.85 -7.18
CA ARG A 71 -3.12 12.39 -7.84
C ARG A 71 -2.74 12.86 -9.24
N GLY A 72 -3.34 12.23 -10.25
CA GLY A 72 -3.16 12.59 -11.64
C GLY A 72 -3.74 13.97 -11.98
N GLN A 73 -3.40 14.50 -13.16
CA GLN A 73 -3.96 15.75 -13.67
C GLN A 73 -5.49 15.66 -13.91
N ASP A 74 -6.01 14.47 -14.06
CA ASP A 74 -7.44 14.16 -14.15
C ASP A 74 -8.14 14.09 -12.77
N GLY A 75 -7.42 14.38 -11.67
CA GLY A 75 -7.93 14.34 -10.31
C GLY A 75 -8.02 12.94 -9.69
N GLN A 76 -7.74 11.87 -10.45
CA GLN A 76 -7.81 10.50 -9.95
C GLN A 76 -6.57 10.15 -9.16
N VAL A 77 -6.76 9.45 -8.02
CA VAL A 77 -5.66 8.92 -7.21
C VAL A 77 -5.32 7.50 -7.69
N ARG A 78 -4.03 7.27 -7.93
CA ARG A 78 -3.49 5.98 -8.36
C ARG A 78 -2.26 5.62 -7.56
N ALA A 79 -2.00 4.33 -7.43
CA ALA A 79 -0.80 3.81 -6.78
C ALA A 79 0.03 3.00 -7.77
N PHE A 80 1.34 3.18 -7.72
CA PHE A 80 2.30 2.53 -8.59
C PHE A 80 3.45 1.94 -7.76
N HIS A 81 4.04 0.85 -8.20
CA HIS A 81 5.30 0.41 -7.64
C HIS A 81 6.38 1.46 -7.86
N ASN A 82 7.10 1.81 -6.80
CA ASN A 82 8.22 2.76 -6.87
C ASN A 82 9.48 2.07 -7.43
N VAL A 83 9.36 1.55 -8.64
CA VAL A 83 10.40 0.79 -9.33
C VAL A 83 10.40 1.10 -10.81
N CYS A 84 11.58 1.37 -11.36
CA CYS A 84 11.76 1.63 -12.77
C CYS A 84 11.69 0.33 -13.58
N SER A 85 10.86 0.31 -14.64
CA SER A 85 10.69 -0.84 -15.53
C SER A 85 11.95 -1.17 -16.34
N HIS A 86 12.92 -0.24 -16.41
CA HIS A 86 14.15 -0.46 -17.16
C HIS A 86 15.11 -1.43 -16.43
N ARG A 87 15.50 -1.09 -15.19
CA ARG A 87 16.49 -1.84 -14.40
C ARG A 87 16.18 -1.83 -12.91
N SER A 88 14.92 -1.81 -12.54
CA SER A 88 14.40 -1.93 -11.17
C SER A 88 14.96 -0.90 -10.17
N ALA A 89 15.52 0.22 -10.64
CA ALA A 89 15.94 1.29 -9.76
C ALA A 89 14.72 1.97 -9.13
N LYS A 90 14.86 2.46 -7.89
CA LYS A 90 13.84 3.27 -7.23
C LYS A 90 13.66 4.58 -8.00
N VAL A 91 12.41 4.93 -8.32
CA VAL A 91 12.08 6.09 -9.15
C VAL A 91 12.03 7.37 -8.32
N GLU A 92 11.35 7.34 -7.18
CA GLU A 92 11.16 8.51 -6.32
C GLU A 92 11.70 8.25 -4.92
N TRP A 93 12.54 9.17 -4.43
CA TRP A 93 13.20 9.07 -3.12
C TRP A 93 12.60 10.00 -2.08
N ARG A 94 11.92 11.06 -2.51
CA ARG A 94 11.22 11.98 -1.59
C ARG A 94 10.03 11.27 -0.96
N ALA A 95 9.74 11.57 0.29
CA ALA A 95 8.60 11.00 1.00
C ALA A 95 7.25 11.52 0.46
N CYS A 96 7.23 12.77 -0.03
CA CYS A 96 6.08 13.43 -0.63
C CYS A 96 6.51 14.61 -1.50
N GLY A 97 5.58 15.17 -2.24
CA GLY A 97 5.81 16.37 -3.06
C GLY A 97 4.71 16.59 -4.09
N ASN A 98 5.00 17.49 -5.03
CA ASN A 98 4.16 17.72 -6.19
C ASN A 98 5.03 17.64 -7.45
N THR A 99 4.58 16.90 -8.47
CA THR A 99 5.26 16.77 -9.76
C THR A 99 4.28 16.36 -10.84
N ARG A 100 4.59 16.72 -12.08
CA ARG A 100 3.87 16.24 -13.28
C ARG A 100 4.48 14.97 -13.86
N LEU A 101 5.71 14.66 -13.48
CA LEU A 101 6.50 13.60 -14.11
C LEU A 101 7.46 13.02 -13.08
N PHE A 102 7.55 11.72 -13.00
CA PHE A 102 8.57 11.02 -12.23
C PHE A 102 9.70 10.60 -13.17
N SER A 103 10.93 11.04 -12.92
CA SER A 103 12.09 10.64 -13.71
C SER A 103 13.00 9.74 -12.91
N CYS A 104 13.32 8.58 -13.47
CA CYS A 104 14.25 7.65 -12.86
C CYS A 104 15.65 8.27 -12.82
N PRO A 105 16.30 8.35 -11.64
CA PRO A 105 17.60 9.00 -11.52
C PRO A 105 18.74 8.21 -12.20
N TYR A 106 18.48 6.95 -12.60
CA TYR A 106 19.51 6.10 -13.19
C TYR A 106 19.71 6.38 -14.69
N HIS A 107 18.65 6.39 -15.49
CA HIS A 107 18.73 6.64 -16.93
C HIS A 107 17.61 7.54 -17.46
N ALA A 108 17.01 8.36 -16.60
CA ALA A 108 15.98 9.36 -16.97
C ALA A 108 14.73 8.80 -17.64
N TRP A 109 14.43 7.51 -17.48
CA TRP A 109 13.13 6.99 -17.88
C TRP A 109 12.04 7.73 -17.10
N SER A 110 11.03 8.20 -17.82
CA SER A 110 10.02 9.09 -17.26
C SER A 110 8.64 8.45 -17.28
N TYR A 111 7.89 8.75 -16.21
CA TYR A 111 6.58 8.16 -15.92
C TYR A 111 5.57 9.25 -15.59
#